data_ad7175827a2e09ffc350750acc541a75
#
_entry.id   ad7175827a2e09ffc350750acc541a75
#
_cell.length_a   1.000
_cell.length_b   1.000
_cell.length_c   1.000
_cell.angle_alpha   90.00
_cell.angle_beta   90.00
_cell.angle_gamma   90.00
#
_symmetry.space_group_name_H-M   'P 1'
#
loop_
_entity.id
_entity.type
_entity.pdbx_description
1 polymer ?
#
loop_
_entity_poly.entity_id
_entity_poly.type
_entity_poly.pdbx_seq_one_letter_code
_entity_poly.pdbx_strand_id
1 'polypeptide(L)'
;MSGRNQTSTGHEASEAGWLDLHFESSRPEYEAALLDAGIRPGWRVLDAGCGSGGFLPLIASAVGSSGFIAALDLAPENIDRVEALAGTLPEPPEVATHVGSILSLPFADASFDCVWSGNVMQYLTPAEFELAVGEARRVLKPGGILAVKDFDSTILQILPMDRALLARFMAARLQGFRDRGVLGTDCGSTLPARLRQAGLEVVSRKGWLVERWAPAPRFTRDYVRDLLAYFASVAPGYALPDADQAYWRELKQRPDRLLDDPDFCYREFFVMAVCRI
;
A
#
# COMPACT_ATOMS: atom_id res chain seq x y z
N MET A 1 6.42 8.90 24.70
CA MET A 1 5.08 9.12 24.13
C MET A 1 5.10 8.57 22.72
N SER A 2 5.15 7.23 22.59
CA SER A 2 5.09 6.53 21.31
C SER A 2 3.84 5.67 21.34
N GLY A 3 2.86 5.91 20.54
CA GLY A 3 1.67 5.07 20.53
C GLY A 3 0.52 5.54 19.64
N ARG A 4 0.64 6.67 18.96
CA ARG A 4 -0.46 7.19 18.12
C ARG A 4 -0.35 6.84 16.64
N ASN A 5 0.84 6.41 16.16
CA ASN A 5 1.13 6.11 14.75
C ASN A 5 1.60 4.67 14.54
N GLN A 6 1.19 3.75 15.39
CA GLN A 6 1.54 2.34 15.21
C GLN A 6 0.27 1.54 14.94
N THR A 7 0.37 0.61 13.98
CA THR A 7 -0.64 -0.43 13.81
C THR A 7 -0.71 -1.29 15.09
N SER A 8 -1.78 -2.05 15.26
CA SER A 8 -1.94 -3.05 16.34
C SER A 8 -0.76 -4.02 16.43
N THR A 9 -0.06 -4.24 15.31
CA THR A 9 1.13 -5.10 15.19
C THR A 9 2.45 -4.37 15.45
N GLY A 10 2.41 -3.10 15.92
CA GLY A 10 3.58 -2.30 16.23
C GLY A 10 4.36 -1.77 15.03
N HIS A 11 3.77 -1.82 13.83
CA HIS A 11 4.36 -1.19 12.66
C HIS A 11 4.15 0.32 12.73
N GLU A 12 5.22 1.10 12.66
CA GLU A 12 5.09 2.55 12.54
C GLU A 12 4.43 2.88 11.20
N ALA A 13 3.38 3.71 11.24
CA ALA A 13 2.78 4.24 10.03
C ALA A 13 3.87 4.93 9.22
N SER A 14 3.99 4.58 7.95
CA SER A 14 5.07 5.08 7.09
C SER A 14 5.04 6.60 7.05
N GLU A 15 6.21 7.24 7.16
CA GLU A 15 6.32 8.69 7.04
C GLU A 15 5.70 9.15 5.72
N ALA A 16 4.95 10.23 5.76
CA ALA A 16 4.19 10.71 4.62
C ALA A 16 5.06 10.98 3.38
N GLY A 17 6.30 11.45 3.56
CA GLY A 17 7.25 11.64 2.45
C GLY A 17 7.61 10.34 1.72
N TRP A 18 7.77 9.25 2.46
CA TRP A 18 7.97 7.92 1.89
C TRP A 18 6.77 7.45 1.08
N LEU A 19 5.54 7.64 1.60
CA LEU A 19 4.31 7.26 0.92
C LEU A 19 4.14 8.01 -0.40
N ASP A 20 4.45 9.30 -0.41
CA ASP A 20 4.39 10.14 -1.61
C ASP A 20 5.38 9.67 -2.68
N LEU A 21 6.64 9.40 -2.32
CA LEU A 21 7.66 8.91 -3.25
C LEU A 21 7.27 7.55 -3.85
N HIS A 22 6.77 6.63 -3.02
CA HIS A 22 6.29 5.33 -3.49
C HIS A 22 5.13 5.48 -4.46
N PHE A 23 4.13 6.31 -4.09
CA PHE A 23 2.98 6.57 -4.95
C PHE A 23 3.42 7.14 -6.30
N GLU A 24 4.26 8.19 -6.31
CA GLU A 24 4.73 8.82 -7.55
C GLU A 24 5.58 7.87 -8.42
N SER A 25 6.39 7.01 -7.80
CA SER A 25 7.17 5.98 -8.51
C SER A 25 6.27 4.97 -9.23
N SER A 26 5.10 4.67 -8.67
CA SER A 26 4.17 3.64 -9.15
C SER A 26 2.88 4.22 -9.74
N ARG A 27 2.79 5.55 -9.89
CA ARG A 27 1.58 6.29 -10.28
C ARG A 27 0.87 5.70 -11.51
N PRO A 28 1.53 5.44 -12.66
CA PRO A 28 0.83 4.94 -13.86
C PRO A 28 0.10 3.61 -13.61
N GLU A 29 0.73 2.70 -12.87
CA GLU A 29 0.16 1.41 -12.54
C GLU A 29 -0.94 1.53 -11.49
N TYR A 30 -0.82 2.47 -10.53
CA TYR A 30 -1.84 2.76 -9.54
C TYR A 30 -3.08 3.40 -10.15
N GLU A 31 -2.90 4.32 -11.10
CA GLU A 31 -3.99 4.91 -11.90
C GLU A 31 -4.73 3.82 -12.67
N ALA A 32 -4.00 2.95 -13.37
CA ALA A 32 -4.59 1.82 -14.11
C ALA A 32 -5.35 0.85 -13.20
N ALA A 33 -4.82 0.57 -11.99
CA ALA A 33 -5.48 -0.28 -11.03
C ALA A 33 -6.79 0.34 -10.52
N LEU A 34 -6.78 1.64 -10.17
CA LEU A 34 -7.98 2.32 -9.71
C LEU A 34 -9.07 2.38 -10.80
N LEU A 35 -8.70 2.61 -12.06
CA LEU A 35 -9.64 2.55 -13.19
C LEU A 35 -10.26 1.16 -13.32
N ASP A 36 -9.45 0.09 -13.17
CA ASP A 36 -9.92 -1.30 -13.22
C ASP A 36 -10.80 -1.68 -12.00
N ALA A 37 -10.75 -0.93 -10.89
CA ALA A 37 -11.66 -1.12 -9.77
C ALA A 37 -13.11 -0.82 -10.13
N GLY A 38 -13.35 0.02 -11.14
CA GLY A 38 -14.67 0.29 -11.66
C GLY A 38 -15.49 1.27 -10.83
N ILE A 39 -14.84 2.19 -10.12
CA ILE A 39 -15.48 3.32 -9.43
C ILE A 39 -16.21 4.19 -10.46
N ARG A 40 -17.40 4.70 -10.10
CA ARG A 40 -18.28 5.43 -11.03
C ARG A 40 -18.60 6.84 -10.55
N PRO A 41 -18.92 7.75 -11.47
CA PRO A 41 -19.41 9.09 -11.12
C PRO A 41 -20.59 9.05 -10.16
N GLY A 42 -20.58 9.95 -9.19
CA GLY A 42 -21.61 10.07 -8.16
C GLY A 42 -21.52 9.06 -7.01
N TRP A 43 -20.54 8.12 -7.03
CA TRP A 43 -20.39 7.15 -5.97
C TRP A 43 -19.87 7.78 -4.67
N ARG A 44 -20.25 7.15 -3.57
CA ARG A 44 -19.68 7.38 -2.25
C ARG A 44 -18.58 6.35 -2.01
N VAL A 45 -17.34 6.81 -1.88
CA VAL A 45 -16.16 5.96 -1.74
C VAL A 45 -15.53 6.17 -0.37
N LEU A 46 -15.20 5.08 0.31
CA LEU A 46 -14.32 5.09 1.48
C LEU A 46 -12.91 4.71 1.03
N ASP A 47 -11.92 5.59 1.26
CA ASP A 47 -10.50 5.29 1.16
C ASP A 47 -10.01 4.83 2.55
N ALA A 48 -9.96 3.51 2.74
CA ALA A 48 -9.70 2.86 4.03
C ALA A 48 -8.21 2.60 4.21
N GLY A 49 -7.55 3.42 5.01
CA GLY A 49 -6.09 3.50 5.15
C GLY A 49 -5.50 4.40 4.04
N CYS A 50 -5.99 5.64 3.96
CA CYS A 50 -5.70 6.56 2.86
C CYS A 50 -4.24 7.06 2.83
N GLY A 51 -3.46 6.83 3.90
CA GLY A 51 -2.09 7.34 4.03
C GLY A 51 -2.05 8.84 3.80
N SER A 52 -1.02 9.32 3.08
CA SER A 52 -0.84 10.73 2.73
C SER A 52 -1.85 11.26 1.68
N GLY A 53 -2.79 10.41 1.21
CA GLY A 53 -3.83 10.80 0.25
C GLY A 53 -3.44 10.62 -1.22
N GLY A 54 -2.43 9.80 -1.53
CA GLY A 54 -1.99 9.62 -2.93
C GLY A 54 -3.11 9.21 -3.89
N PHE A 55 -4.07 8.39 -3.45
CA PHE A 55 -5.22 8.00 -4.27
C PHE A 55 -6.35 9.04 -4.31
N LEU A 56 -6.37 10.05 -3.43
CA LEU A 56 -7.46 11.01 -3.33
C LEU A 56 -7.77 11.73 -4.66
N PRO A 57 -6.77 12.28 -5.40
CA PRO A 57 -7.05 12.95 -6.68
C PRO A 57 -7.64 12.00 -7.73
N LEU A 58 -7.21 10.75 -7.72
CA LEU A 58 -7.68 9.74 -8.68
C LEU A 58 -9.12 9.30 -8.37
N ILE A 59 -9.42 9.07 -7.08
CA ILE A 59 -10.79 8.76 -6.63
C ILE A 59 -11.71 9.95 -6.91
N ALA A 60 -11.27 11.19 -6.62
CA ALA A 60 -12.02 12.41 -6.89
C ALA A 60 -12.37 12.55 -8.39
N SER A 61 -11.39 12.29 -9.26
CA SER A 61 -11.61 12.29 -10.72
C SER A 61 -12.64 11.23 -11.14
N ALA A 62 -12.60 10.04 -10.52
CA ALA A 62 -13.50 8.93 -10.85
C ALA A 62 -14.94 9.19 -10.39
N VAL A 63 -15.14 9.76 -9.19
CA VAL A 63 -16.49 10.01 -8.65
C VAL A 63 -17.10 11.35 -9.13
N GLY A 64 -16.25 12.29 -9.56
CA GLY A 64 -16.66 13.63 -10.01
C GLY A 64 -17.29 14.48 -8.88
N SER A 65 -17.67 15.72 -9.20
CA SER A 65 -18.16 16.70 -8.22
C SER A 65 -19.47 16.31 -7.51
N SER A 66 -20.24 15.35 -8.06
CA SER A 66 -21.45 14.81 -7.43
C SER A 66 -21.18 13.61 -6.50
N GLY A 67 -19.93 13.15 -6.42
CA GLY A 67 -19.52 12.03 -5.57
C GLY A 67 -19.22 12.46 -4.14
N PHE A 68 -18.83 11.47 -3.32
CA PHE A 68 -18.42 11.68 -1.94
C PHE A 68 -17.20 10.78 -1.64
N ILE A 69 -16.23 11.31 -0.92
CA ILE A 69 -15.06 10.55 -0.45
C ILE A 69 -14.98 10.68 1.07
N ALA A 70 -14.92 9.54 1.77
CA ALA A 70 -14.42 9.50 3.13
C ALA A 70 -13.00 8.96 3.10
N ALA A 71 -12.06 9.70 3.68
CA ALA A 71 -10.67 9.28 3.84
C ALA A 71 -10.42 8.94 5.31
N LEU A 72 -9.93 7.73 5.59
CA LEU A 72 -9.69 7.27 6.95
C LEU A 72 -8.28 6.71 7.08
N ASP A 73 -7.53 7.17 8.09
CA ASP A 73 -6.21 6.66 8.46
C ASP A 73 -6.01 6.67 9.97
N LEU A 74 -5.11 5.83 10.48
CA LEU A 74 -4.74 5.79 11.89
C LEU A 74 -3.91 6.99 12.33
N ALA A 75 -3.11 7.55 11.40
CA ALA A 75 -2.17 8.62 11.66
C ALA A 75 -2.82 9.99 11.46
N PRO A 76 -2.97 10.82 12.50
CA PRO A 76 -3.53 12.17 12.37
C PRO A 76 -2.78 13.03 11.34
N GLU A 77 -1.44 12.93 11.28
CA GLU A 77 -0.62 13.66 10.33
C GLU A 77 -0.89 13.28 8.86
N ASN A 78 -1.33 12.05 8.59
CA ASN A 78 -1.79 11.65 7.26
C ASN A 78 -3.12 12.34 6.94
N ILE A 79 -4.02 12.42 7.90
CA ILE A 79 -5.31 13.09 7.75
C ILE A 79 -5.12 14.60 7.52
N ASP A 80 -4.25 15.28 8.26
CA ASP A 80 -3.93 16.69 8.03
C ASP A 80 -3.45 16.94 6.58
N ARG A 81 -2.69 16.01 6.01
CA ARG A 81 -2.23 16.09 4.61
C ARG A 81 -3.36 15.86 3.62
N VAL A 82 -4.23 14.89 3.88
CA VAL A 82 -5.42 14.63 3.04
C VAL A 82 -6.32 15.86 3.00
N GLU A 83 -6.54 16.54 4.14
CA GLU A 83 -7.32 17.77 4.22
C GLU A 83 -6.69 18.90 3.38
N ALA A 84 -5.38 19.08 3.52
CA ALA A 84 -4.65 20.08 2.73
C ALA A 84 -4.76 19.77 1.22
N LEU A 85 -4.59 18.50 0.83
CA LEU A 85 -4.69 18.05 -0.56
C LEU A 85 -6.10 18.23 -1.13
N ALA A 86 -7.13 17.88 -0.35
CA ALA A 86 -8.53 18.04 -0.75
C ALA A 86 -8.87 19.48 -1.11
N GLY A 87 -8.31 20.45 -0.36
CA GLY A 87 -8.46 21.88 -0.63
C GLY A 87 -7.82 22.36 -1.93
N THR A 88 -6.97 21.56 -2.57
CA THR A 88 -6.29 21.91 -3.84
C THR A 88 -6.92 21.26 -5.07
N LEU A 89 -7.88 20.34 -4.89
CA LEU A 89 -8.51 19.64 -6.00
C LEU A 89 -9.39 20.59 -6.83
N PRO A 90 -9.32 20.52 -8.18
CA PRO A 90 -10.23 21.25 -9.03
C PRO A 90 -11.63 20.59 -8.98
N GLU A 91 -12.67 21.39 -8.75
CA GLU A 91 -14.07 20.91 -8.68
C GLU A 91 -14.23 19.63 -7.82
N PRO A 92 -13.78 19.66 -6.54
CA PRO A 92 -13.73 18.47 -5.72
C PRO A 92 -15.14 17.92 -5.43
N PRO A 93 -15.28 16.59 -5.27
CA PRO A 93 -16.40 16.03 -4.55
C PRO A 93 -16.40 16.52 -3.09
N GLU A 94 -17.47 16.25 -2.35
CA GLU A 94 -17.42 16.38 -0.89
C GLU A 94 -16.38 15.38 -0.34
N VAL A 95 -15.42 15.85 0.46
CA VAL A 95 -14.39 15.03 1.11
C VAL A 95 -14.53 15.17 2.62
N ALA A 96 -14.72 14.05 3.32
CA ALA A 96 -14.70 13.96 4.77
C ALA A 96 -13.49 13.15 5.24
N THR A 97 -12.82 13.62 6.28
CA THR A 97 -11.60 12.99 6.82
C THR A 97 -11.85 12.44 8.22
N HIS A 98 -11.22 11.31 8.53
CA HIS A 98 -11.40 10.63 9.80
C HIS A 98 -10.09 10.01 10.29
N VAL A 99 -9.69 10.34 11.53
CA VAL A 99 -8.66 9.57 12.24
C VAL A 99 -9.33 8.34 12.85
N GLY A 100 -8.95 7.14 12.41
CA GLY A 100 -9.61 5.92 12.88
C GLY A 100 -9.00 4.63 12.32
N SER A 101 -9.54 3.52 12.81
CA SER A 101 -9.09 2.17 12.43
C SER A 101 -10.05 1.53 11.43
N ILE A 102 -9.48 0.83 10.44
CA ILE A 102 -10.25 -0.02 9.52
C ILE A 102 -10.90 -1.22 10.21
N LEU A 103 -10.48 -1.52 11.45
CA LEU A 103 -11.03 -2.61 12.26
C LEU A 103 -12.33 -2.20 12.97
N SER A 104 -12.67 -0.91 12.97
CA SER A 104 -13.90 -0.36 13.57
C SER A 104 -14.23 0.95 12.86
N LEU A 105 -14.94 0.86 11.76
CA LEU A 105 -15.24 2.00 10.90
C LEU A 105 -16.34 2.89 11.52
N PRO A 106 -16.12 4.22 11.65
CA PRO A 106 -17.07 5.14 12.30
C PRO A 106 -18.22 5.54 11.36
N PHE A 107 -18.68 4.62 10.53
CA PHE A 107 -19.73 4.87 9.54
C PHE A 107 -20.93 3.94 9.75
N ALA A 108 -22.10 4.40 9.39
CA ALA A 108 -23.31 3.59 9.41
C ALA A 108 -23.27 2.47 8.36
N ASP A 109 -24.09 1.44 8.56
CA ASP A 109 -24.25 0.36 7.60
C ASP A 109 -24.74 0.90 6.25
N ALA A 110 -24.32 0.24 5.16
CA ALA A 110 -24.73 0.54 3.79
C ALA A 110 -24.53 2.04 3.38
N SER A 111 -23.43 2.64 3.78
CA SER A 111 -23.10 4.06 3.54
C SER A 111 -22.32 4.30 2.23
N PHE A 112 -21.63 3.29 1.72
CA PHE A 112 -20.69 3.45 0.60
C PHE A 112 -21.02 2.54 -0.58
N ASP A 113 -20.76 3.02 -1.79
CA ASP A 113 -20.82 2.23 -3.02
C ASP A 113 -19.51 1.46 -3.25
N CYS A 114 -18.37 2.01 -2.74
CA CYS A 114 -17.06 1.39 -2.81
C CYS A 114 -16.29 1.60 -1.50
N VAL A 115 -15.59 0.56 -1.05
CA VAL A 115 -14.46 0.67 -0.13
C VAL A 115 -13.20 0.35 -0.94
N TRP A 116 -12.30 1.31 -1.01
CA TRP A 116 -10.95 1.17 -1.56
C TRP A 116 -9.97 1.00 -0.41
N SER A 117 -8.99 0.09 -0.54
CA SER A 117 -7.91 -0.07 0.42
C SER A 117 -6.62 -0.44 -0.31
N GLY A 118 -5.61 0.41 -0.22
CA GLY A 118 -4.33 0.24 -0.92
C GLY A 118 -3.14 0.08 0.03
N ASN A 119 -2.43 -1.05 -0.02
CA ASN A 119 -1.24 -1.37 0.79
C ASN A 119 -1.48 -1.38 2.31
N VAL A 120 -2.65 -1.80 2.76
CA VAL A 120 -3.06 -1.78 4.18
C VAL A 120 -3.12 -3.17 4.77
N MET A 121 -3.69 -4.14 4.06
CA MET A 121 -3.99 -5.47 4.60
C MET A 121 -2.74 -6.25 5.01
N GLN A 122 -1.61 -5.98 4.37
CA GLN A 122 -0.30 -6.58 4.68
C GLN A 122 0.16 -6.36 6.13
N TYR A 123 -0.35 -5.34 6.82
CA TYR A 123 0.01 -5.02 8.20
C TYR A 123 -0.87 -5.68 9.25
N LEU A 124 -1.91 -6.38 8.83
CA LEU A 124 -2.89 -7.01 9.71
C LEU A 124 -2.47 -8.45 10.08
N THR A 125 -2.94 -8.91 11.22
CA THR A 125 -3.01 -10.33 11.52
C THR A 125 -4.16 -10.97 10.72
N PRO A 126 -4.21 -12.31 10.55
CA PRO A 126 -5.33 -12.98 9.91
C PRO A 126 -6.70 -12.66 10.53
N ALA A 127 -6.76 -12.56 11.88
CA ALA A 127 -8.01 -12.22 12.58
C ALA A 127 -8.43 -10.76 12.31
N GLU A 128 -7.49 -9.84 12.28
CA GLU A 128 -7.76 -8.43 11.96
C GLU A 128 -8.16 -8.25 10.48
N PHE A 129 -7.59 -9.06 9.59
CA PHE A 129 -8.03 -9.07 8.18
C PHE A 129 -9.51 -9.45 8.07
N GLU A 130 -9.96 -10.48 8.79
CA GLU A 130 -11.36 -10.88 8.82
C GLU A 130 -12.27 -9.76 9.41
N LEU A 131 -11.82 -9.09 10.48
CA LEU A 131 -12.54 -7.95 11.07
C LEU A 131 -12.64 -6.79 10.06
N ALA A 132 -11.53 -6.41 9.41
CA ALA A 132 -11.52 -5.33 8.42
C ALA A 132 -12.44 -5.64 7.23
N VAL A 133 -12.44 -6.88 6.75
CA VAL A 133 -13.36 -7.34 5.70
C VAL A 133 -14.82 -7.30 6.18
N GLY A 134 -15.08 -7.69 7.43
CA GLY A 134 -16.41 -7.60 8.06
C GLY A 134 -16.91 -6.17 8.12
N GLU A 135 -16.09 -5.24 8.56
CA GLU A 135 -16.41 -3.80 8.63
C GLU A 135 -16.64 -3.21 7.22
N ALA A 136 -15.75 -3.54 6.26
CA ALA A 136 -15.95 -3.12 4.87
C ALA A 136 -17.30 -3.62 4.31
N ARG A 137 -17.65 -4.89 4.59
CA ARG A 137 -18.93 -5.46 4.19
C ARG A 137 -20.11 -4.74 4.85
N ARG A 138 -20.00 -4.39 6.13
CA ARG A 138 -21.06 -3.70 6.87
C ARG A 138 -21.37 -2.32 6.30
N VAL A 139 -20.31 -1.54 5.99
CA VAL A 139 -20.49 -0.17 5.50
C VAL A 139 -20.81 -0.09 4.01
N LEU A 140 -20.61 -1.17 3.24
CA LEU A 140 -20.95 -1.23 1.83
C LEU A 140 -22.47 -1.43 1.63
N LYS A 141 -23.03 -0.72 0.66
CA LYS A 141 -24.40 -0.93 0.18
C LYS A 141 -24.54 -2.31 -0.49
N PRO A 142 -25.72 -2.90 -0.51
CA PRO A 142 -25.99 -4.07 -1.34
C PRO A 142 -25.60 -3.82 -2.81
N GLY A 143 -24.77 -4.70 -3.38
CA GLY A 143 -24.21 -4.54 -4.71
C GLY A 143 -22.99 -3.61 -4.81
N GLY A 144 -22.55 -3.04 -3.69
CA GLY A 144 -21.33 -2.28 -3.58
C GLY A 144 -20.07 -3.15 -3.76
N ILE A 145 -18.92 -2.53 -3.90
CA ILE A 145 -17.65 -3.23 -4.13
C ILE A 145 -16.61 -2.94 -3.05
N LEU A 146 -15.87 -3.97 -2.69
CA LEU A 146 -14.61 -3.87 -1.95
C LEU A 146 -13.47 -4.06 -2.95
N ALA A 147 -12.64 -3.04 -3.16
CA ALA A 147 -11.43 -3.10 -3.97
C ALA A 147 -10.20 -3.01 -3.07
N VAL A 148 -9.42 -4.07 -3.02
CA VAL A 148 -8.21 -4.14 -2.19
C VAL A 148 -7.00 -4.35 -3.08
N LYS A 149 -5.96 -3.56 -2.86
CA LYS A 149 -4.67 -3.61 -3.56
C LYS A 149 -3.56 -3.78 -2.53
N ASP A 150 -2.74 -4.81 -2.68
CA ASP A 150 -1.57 -5.00 -1.83
C ASP A 150 -0.34 -5.42 -2.62
N PHE A 151 0.81 -5.09 -2.06
CA PHE A 151 2.13 -5.36 -2.57
C PHE A 151 2.48 -6.84 -2.48
N ASP A 152 3.29 -7.32 -3.43
CA ASP A 152 3.91 -8.64 -3.38
C ASP A 152 5.43 -8.53 -3.52
N SER A 153 6.10 -8.51 -2.38
CA SER A 153 7.55 -8.36 -2.32
C SER A 153 8.35 -9.58 -2.82
N THR A 154 7.68 -10.69 -3.10
CA THR A 154 8.36 -11.89 -3.63
C THR A 154 8.90 -11.67 -5.06
N ILE A 155 8.38 -10.66 -5.75
CA ILE A 155 8.74 -10.29 -7.13
C ILE A 155 9.63 -9.04 -7.16
N LEU A 156 9.97 -8.47 -6.00
CA LEU A 156 10.85 -7.30 -5.92
C LEU A 156 12.22 -7.58 -6.53
N GLN A 157 12.67 -6.71 -7.43
CA GLN A 157 14.01 -6.74 -8.03
C GLN A 157 14.63 -5.35 -8.08
N ILE A 158 15.91 -5.26 -7.76
CA ILE A 158 16.70 -4.03 -7.84
C ILE A 158 18.03 -4.40 -8.51
N LEU A 159 18.08 -4.30 -9.84
CA LEU A 159 19.29 -4.61 -10.58
C LEU A 159 20.28 -3.43 -10.52
N PRO A 160 21.60 -3.68 -10.57
CA PRO A 160 22.28 -4.97 -10.75
C PRO A 160 22.58 -5.72 -9.43
N MET A 161 21.81 -5.50 -8.35
CA MET A 161 21.97 -6.28 -7.12
C MET A 161 21.84 -7.78 -7.39
N ASP A 162 22.66 -8.58 -6.70
CA ASP A 162 22.57 -10.04 -6.75
C ASP A 162 21.14 -10.47 -6.32
N ARG A 163 20.44 -11.14 -7.23
CA ARG A 163 19.07 -11.61 -7.02
C ARG A 163 18.96 -12.60 -5.86
N ALA A 164 19.97 -13.45 -5.67
CA ALA A 164 19.98 -14.44 -4.60
C ALA A 164 20.14 -13.76 -3.22
N LEU A 165 20.98 -12.72 -3.14
CA LEU A 165 21.14 -11.88 -1.94
C LEU A 165 19.80 -11.21 -1.57
N LEU A 166 19.18 -10.53 -2.53
CA LEU A 166 17.88 -9.87 -2.29
C LEU A 166 16.81 -10.89 -1.89
N ALA A 167 16.74 -12.05 -2.56
CA ALA A 167 15.79 -13.11 -2.24
C ALA A 167 15.97 -13.65 -0.81
N ARG A 168 17.21 -13.89 -0.36
CA ARG A 168 17.48 -14.31 1.02
C ARG A 168 17.05 -13.26 2.04
N PHE A 169 17.35 -11.99 1.77
CA PHE A 169 16.92 -10.89 2.63
C PHE A 169 15.39 -10.79 2.72
N MET A 170 14.70 -10.84 1.58
CA MET A 170 13.23 -10.78 1.55
C MET A 170 12.60 -12.00 2.23
N ALA A 171 13.15 -13.19 2.06
CA ALA A 171 12.68 -14.39 2.77
C ALA A 171 12.83 -14.25 4.29
N ALA A 172 13.94 -13.72 4.78
CA ALA A 172 14.15 -13.46 6.20
C ALA A 172 13.16 -12.42 6.76
N ARG A 173 12.87 -11.36 6.00
CA ARG A 173 11.86 -10.37 6.36
C ARG A 173 10.46 -10.97 6.44
N LEU A 174 10.07 -11.75 5.43
CA LEU A 174 8.77 -12.43 5.42
C LEU A 174 8.62 -13.39 6.60
N GLN A 175 9.70 -14.12 6.96
CA GLN A 175 9.67 -14.93 8.17
C GLN A 175 9.45 -14.07 9.42
N GLY A 176 10.10 -12.92 9.52
CA GLY A 176 9.90 -11.97 10.62
C GLY A 176 8.46 -11.43 10.72
N PHE A 177 7.74 -11.25 9.61
CA PHE A 177 6.30 -10.94 9.63
C PHE A 177 5.48 -12.12 10.17
N ARG A 178 5.76 -13.34 9.70
CA ARG A 178 5.07 -14.56 10.15
C ARG A 178 5.28 -14.81 11.63
N ASP A 179 6.49 -14.60 12.15
CA ASP A 179 6.83 -14.76 13.57
C ASP A 179 6.03 -13.78 14.46
N ARG A 180 5.66 -12.62 13.93
CA ARG A 180 4.76 -11.65 14.58
C ARG A 180 3.27 -11.90 14.31
N GLY A 181 2.93 -12.94 13.55
CA GLY A 181 1.55 -13.25 13.17
C GLY A 181 0.92 -12.29 12.17
N VAL A 182 1.72 -11.50 11.46
CA VAL A 182 1.28 -10.50 10.47
C VAL A 182 1.24 -11.12 9.09
N LEU A 183 0.32 -10.68 8.22
CA LEU A 183 0.20 -11.18 6.84
C LEU A 183 1.49 -10.97 6.03
N GLY A 184 2.09 -9.79 6.15
CA GLY A 184 3.37 -9.47 5.51
C GLY A 184 3.25 -8.99 4.07
N THR A 185 4.41 -8.58 3.53
CA THR A 185 4.52 -7.93 2.22
C THR A 185 4.40 -8.88 1.01
N ASP A 186 4.10 -10.15 1.22
CA ASP A 186 3.68 -11.12 0.20
C ASP A 186 2.13 -11.28 0.14
N CYS A 187 1.41 -10.38 0.81
CA CYS A 187 -0.04 -10.42 0.93
C CYS A 187 -0.73 -10.34 -0.44
N GLY A 188 -0.21 -9.54 -1.38
CA GLY A 188 -0.84 -9.31 -2.68
C GLY A 188 -1.22 -10.58 -3.42
N SER A 189 -0.30 -11.52 -3.62
CA SER A 189 -0.59 -12.78 -4.34
C SER A 189 -1.56 -13.69 -3.61
N THR A 190 -1.66 -13.61 -2.28
CA THR A 190 -2.59 -14.41 -1.47
C THR A 190 -3.95 -13.75 -1.27
N LEU A 191 -4.05 -12.44 -1.54
CA LEU A 191 -5.21 -11.60 -1.30
C LEU A 191 -6.52 -12.16 -1.88
N PRO A 192 -6.60 -12.59 -3.17
CA PRO A 192 -7.85 -13.11 -3.72
C PRO A 192 -8.33 -14.40 -3.02
N ALA A 193 -7.40 -15.23 -2.54
CA ALA A 193 -7.75 -16.43 -1.79
C ALA A 193 -8.30 -16.09 -0.40
N ARG A 194 -7.66 -15.14 0.30
CA ARG A 194 -8.08 -14.68 1.63
C ARG A 194 -9.46 -14.04 1.60
N LEU A 195 -9.74 -13.20 0.59
CA LEU A 195 -11.06 -12.58 0.42
C LEU A 195 -12.15 -13.62 0.19
N ARG A 196 -11.88 -14.69 -0.61
CA ARG A 196 -12.82 -15.81 -0.76
C ARG A 196 -13.02 -16.59 0.54
N GLN A 197 -11.95 -16.83 1.31
CA GLN A 197 -12.04 -17.48 2.63
C GLN A 197 -12.88 -16.66 3.61
N ALA A 198 -12.81 -15.33 3.54
CA ALA A 198 -13.66 -14.41 4.29
C ALA A 198 -15.11 -14.33 3.75
N GLY A 199 -15.49 -15.19 2.79
CA GLY A 199 -16.85 -15.30 2.27
C GLY A 199 -17.25 -14.26 1.24
N LEU A 200 -16.27 -13.63 0.57
CA LEU A 200 -16.54 -12.65 -0.49
C LEU A 200 -16.48 -13.28 -1.89
N GLU A 201 -17.33 -12.79 -2.79
CA GLU A 201 -17.25 -13.09 -4.21
C GLU A 201 -16.17 -12.22 -4.87
N VAL A 202 -15.03 -12.80 -5.24
CA VAL A 202 -13.98 -12.11 -6.00
C VAL A 202 -14.38 -12.07 -7.47
N VAL A 203 -14.85 -10.92 -7.94
CA VAL A 203 -15.33 -10.73 -9.33
C VAL A 203 -14.22 -10.33 -10.29
N SER A 204 -13.13 -9.76 -9.78
CA SER A 204 -11.92 -9.43 -10.57
C SER A 204 -10.67 -9.59 -9.74
N ARG A 205 -9.59 -9.99 -10.39
CA ARG A 205 -8.23 -9.98 -9.85
C ARG A 205 -7.24 -9.71 -10.96
N LYS A 206 -6.27 -8.83 -10.71
CA LYS A 206 -5.23 -8.48 -11.66
C LYS A 206 -3.96 -8.07 -10.94
N GLY A 207 -2.82 -8.33 -11.55
CA GLY A 207 -1.52 -7.87 -11.08
C GLY A 207 -0.93 -6.83 -12.01
N TRP A 208 -0.12 -5.93 -11.46
CA TRP A 208 0.64 -4.92 -12.20
C TRP A 208 2.10 -5.01 -11.83
N LEU A 209 2.94 -4.94 -12.83
CA LEU A 209 4.39 -4.84 -12.70
C LEU A 209 4.77 -3.37 -12.87
N VAL A 210 5.30 -2.77 -11.82
CA VAL A 210 6.03 -1.49 -11.91
C VAL A 210 7.44 -1.82 -12.37
N GLU A 211 7.86 -1.27 -13.50
CA GLU A 211 9.22 -1.47 -14.03
C GLU A 211 9.82 -0.14 -14.43
N ARG A 212 11.01 0.17 -13.89
CA ARG A 212 11.72 1.42 -14.13
C ARG A 212 13.19 1.15 -14.43
N TRP A 213 13.61 1.40 -15.66
CA TRP A 213 15.00 1.26 -16.13
C TRP A 213 15.76 2.58 -16.04
N ALA A 214 17.09 2.49 -16.02
CA ALA A 214 17.96 3.65 -16.16
C ALA A 214 17.79 4.32 -17.54
N PRO A 215 17.75 5.67 -17.63
CA PRO A 215 17.73 6.62 -16.52
C PRO A 215 16.34 6.66 -15.83
N ALA A 216 16.28 6.23 -14.57
CA ALA A 216 15.01 6.17 -13.86
C ALA A 216 14.49 7.57 -13.49
N PRO A 217 13.15 7.78 -13.46
CA PRO A 217 12.56 9.03 -13.01
C PRO A 217 13.03 9.43 -11.61
N ARG A 218 13.05 10.74 -11.33
CA ARG A 218 13.52 11.27 -10.04
C ARG A 218 12.81 10.63 -8.84
N PHE A 219 11.48 10.56 -8.86
CA PHE A 219 10.70 9.96 -7.77
C PHE A 219 11.06 8.50 -7.52
N THR A 220 11.29 7.72 -8.58
CA THR A 220 11.76 6.33 -8.45
C THR A 220 13.14 6.29 -7.80
N ARG A 221 14.07 7.15 -8.22
CA ARG A 221 15.43 7.18 -7.64
C ARG A 221 15.37 7.53 -6.15
N ASP A 222 14.60 8.54 -5.79
CA ASP A 222 14.46 8.99 -4.40
C ASP A 222 13.79 7.89 -3.56
N TYR A 223 12.71 7.30 -4.04
CA TYR A 223 12.03 6.16 -3.40
C TYR A 223 12.95 4.96 -3.19
N VAL A 224 13.66 4.51 -4.25
CA VAL A 224 14.53 3.34 -4.16
C VAL A 224 15.75 3.61 -3.27
N ARG A 225 16.27 4.85 -3.25
CA ARG A 225 17.32 5.25 -2.30
C ARG A 225 16.87 5.05 -0.86
N ASP A 226 15.68 5.53 -0.52
CA ASP A 226 15.12 5.41 0.83
C ASP A 226 14.81 3.96 1.16
N LEU A 227 14.29 3.18 0.20
CA LEU A 227 14.05 1.75 0.34
C LEU A 227 15.34 0.98 0.65
N LEU A 228 16.42 1.26 -0.09
CA LEU A 228 17.72 0.65 0.13
C LEU A 228 18.32 1.05 1.48
N ALA A 229 18.21 2.31 1.85
CA ALA A 229 18.65 2.81 3.17
C ALA A 229 17.87 2.10 4.30
N TYR A 230 16.56 1.97 4.18
CA TYR A 230 15.73 1.23 5.11
C TYR A 230 16.14 -0.25 5.17
N PHE A 231 16.29 -0.94 4.04
CA PHE A 231 16.72 -2.34 4.01
C PHE A 231 18.07 -2.53 4.68
N ALA A 232 19.05 -1.67 4.37
CA ALA A 232 20.37 -1.71 4.98
C ALA A 232 20.34 -1.41 6.49
N SER A 233 19.36 -0.64 6.97
CA SER A 233 19.18 -0.35 8.41
C SER A 233 18.64 -1.54 9.19
N VAL A 234 17.75 -2.33 8.59
CA VAL A 234 17.09 -3.48 9.25
C VAL A 234 17.79 -4.81 8.99
N ALA A 235 18.62 -4.93 7.96
CA ALA A 235 19.35 -6.15 7.61
C ALA A 235 20.17 -6.77 8.77
N PRO A 236 20.81 -5.99 9.66
CA PRO A 236 21.52 -6.55 10.82
C PRO A 236 20.61 -7.33 11.79
N GLY A 237 19.31 -7.08 11.79
CA GLY A 237 18.33 -7.78 12.63
C GLY A 237 17.92 -9.16 12.11
N TYR A 238 18.39 -9.55 10.93
CA TYR A 238 18.04 -10.83 10.30
C TYR A 238 19.24 -11.79 10.27
N ALA A 239 18.97 -13.10 10.41
CA ALA A 239 19.98 -14.15 10.26
C ALA A 239 20.35 -14.34 8.77
N LEU A 240 21.29 -13.54 8.29
CA LEU A 240 21.80 -13.56 6.91
C LEU A 240 23.27 -14.03 6.92
N PRO A 241 23.76 -14.63 5.80
CA PRO A 241 25.18 -14.93 5.62
C PRO A 241 26.08 -13.70 5.84
N ASP A 242 27.29 -13.89 6.32
CA ASP A 242 28.24 -12.78 6.61
C ASP A 242 28.52 -11.91 5.37
N ALA A 243 28.60 -12.53 4.19
CA ALA A 243 28.79 -11.81 2.93
C ALA A 243 27.59 -10.88 2.61
N ASP A 244 26.36 -11.34 2.87
CA ASP A 244 25.16 -10.53 2.68
C ASP A 244 25.10 -9.39 3.71
N GLN A 245 25.45 -9.66 4.98
CA GLN A 245 25.57 -8.64 6.01
C GLN A 245 26.62 -7.57 5.64
N ALA A 246 27.76 -7.99 5.08
CA ALA A 246 28.79 -7.07 4.62
C ALA A 246 28.28 -6.19 3.46
N TYR A 247 27.55 -6.78 2.50
CA TYR A 247 26.96 -6.06 1.38
C TYR A 247 25.98 -4.97 1.86
N TRP A 248 25.07 -5.30 2.79
CA TRP A 248 24.13 -4.33 3.33
C TRP A 248 24.81 -3.21 4.11
N ARG A 249 25.88 -3.49 4.86
CA ARG A 249 26.69 -2.45 5.54
C ARG A 249 27.36 -1.50 4.54
N GLU A 250 27.89 -2.02 3.45
CA GLU A 250 28.50 -1.21 2.39
C GLU A 250 27.44 -0.36 1.67
N LEU A 251 26.31 -0.95 1.33
CA LEU A 251 25.21 -0.26 0.65
C LEU A 251 24.65 0.90 1.49
N LYS A 252 24.60 0.73 2.81
CA LYS A 252 24.20 1.81 3.74
C LYS A 252 25.07 3.07 3.60
N GLN A 253 26.35 2.90 3.29
CA GLN A 253 27.29 4.03 3.12
C GLN A 253 27.23 4.65 1.72
N ARG A 254 26.78 3.89 0.74
CA ARG A 254 26.75 4.30 -0.68
C ARG A 254 25.46 3.82 -1.36
N PRO A 255 24.29 4.34 -0.96
CA PRO A 255 22.99 3.87 -1.49
C PRO A 255 22.84 4.15 -3.00
N ASP A 256 23.47 5.22 -3.50
CA ASP A 256 23.36 5.63 -4.90
C ASP A 256 24.14 4.74 -5.89
N ARG A 257 25.07 3.90 -5.42
CA ARG A 257 25.89 3.09 -6.31
C ARG A 257 25.11 2.17 -7.27
N LEU A 258 23.91 1.73 -6.84
CA LEU A 258 23.03 0.95 -7.71
C LEU A 258 22.23 1.85 -8.65
N LEU A 259 21.80 3.01 -8.15
CA LEU A 259 20.98 3.97 -8.89
C LEU A 259 21.72 4.64 -10.04
N ASP A 260 23.07 4.73 -9.95
CA ASP A 260 23.92 5.34 -10.96
C ASP A 260 24.43 4.32 -12.00
N ASP A 261 24.08 3.04 -11.82
CA ASP A 261 24.47 1.98 -12.76
C ASP A 261 23.64 2.09 -14.05
N PRO A 262 24.24 1.99 -15.23
CA PRO A 262 23.51 2.04 -16.50
C PRO A 262 22.53 0.88 -16.69
N ASP A 263 22.76 -0.25 -16.00
CA ASP A 263 21.88 -1.41 -16.01
C ASP A 263 20.89 -1.42 -14.83
N PHE A 264 20.75 -0.28 -14.12
CA PHE A 264 19.78 -0.17 -13.04
C PHE A 264 18.36 -0.48 -13.53
N CYS A 265 17.68 -1.34 -12.80
CA CYS A 265 16.26 -1.61 -12.99
C CYS A 265 15.58 -1.87 -11.65
N TYR A 266 14.57 -1.12 -11.36
CA TYR A 266 13.65 -1.36 -10.25
C TYR A 266 12.39 -2.05 -10.75
N ARG A 267 11.99 -3.13 -10.06
CA ARG A 267 10.71 -3.82 -10.30
C ARG A 267 10.02 -4.11 -8.98
N GLU A 268 8.76 -3.77 -8.92
CA GLU A 268 7.85 -4.22 -7.87
C GLU A 268 6.56 -4.74 -8.48
N PHE A 269 5.82 -5.52 -7.72
CA PHE A 269 4.57 -6.12 -8.16
C PHE A 269 3.50 -5.94 -7.09
N PHE A 270 2.28 -5.67 -7.52
CA PHE A 270 1.13 -5.67 -6.64
C PHE A 270 -0.08 -6.34 -7.31
N VAL A 271 -1.00 -6.79 -6.48
CA VAL A 271 -2.25 -7.41 -6.91
C VAL A 271 -3.41 -6.60 -6.36
N MET A 272 -4.40 -6.37 -7.20
CA MET A 272 -5.70 -5.87 -6.78
C MET A 272 -6.75 -6.97 -6.96
N ALA A 273 -7.63 -7.09 -6.00
CA ALA A 273 -8.84 -7.90 -6.08
C ALA A 273 -10.06 -7.02 -5.84
N VAL A 274 -11.10 -7.22 -6.64
CA VAL A 274 -12.41 -6.56 -6.48
C VAL A 274 -13.42 -7.62 -6.10
N CYS A 275 -14.13 -7.35 -5.00
CA CYS A 275 -15.21 -8.19 -4.51
C CYS A 275 -16.54 -7.46 -4.60
N ARG A 276 -17.63 -8.21 -4.80
CA ARG A 276 -19.00 -7.71 -4.71
C ARG A 276 -19.64 -8.16 -3.41
N ILE A 277 -20.48 -7.27 -2.83
CA ILE A 277 -21.22 -7.54 -1.60
C ILE A 277 -22.68 -7.84 -1.92
#